data_26833f4b8003615a2631135af66485b8
#
_entry.id   26833f4b8003615a2631135af66485b8
#
_cell.length_a   1.000
_cell.length_b   1.000
_cell.length_c   1.000
_cell.angle_alpha   90.00
_cell.angle_beta   90.00
_cell.angle_gamma   90.00
#
_symmetry.space_group_name_H-M   'P 1'
#
loop_
_entity.id
_entity.type
_entity.pdbx_description
1 polymer ?
#
loop_
_entity_poly.entity_id
_entity_poly.type
_entity_poly.pdbx_seq_one_letter_code
_entity_poly.pdbx_strand_id
1 'polypeptide(L)'
;MQEDQKFMRRAIELARHNALEVKAGGPFGCVIVRDGEIIAEAANQVLADRDPTAHAEIVAIRAASKTLDSHVLEGCTVYTTGEPCPMCYAACWWARVKSI
;
A
#
# COMPACT_ATOMS: atom_id res chain seq x y z
N MET A 1 -4.18 -5.38 -17.94
CA MET A 1 -4.76 -4.13 -18.37
C MET A 1 -3.77 -3.01 -18.17
N GLN A 2 -3.84 -1.97 -19.00
CA GLN A 2 -2.87 -0.87 -18.95
C GLN A 2 -2.91 -0.13 -17.61
N GLU A 3 -4.09 0.06 -17.05
CA GLU A 3 -4.20 0.72 -15.74
C GLU A 3 -3.57 -0.09 -14.63
N ASP A 4 -3.80 -1.39 -14.62
CA ASP A 4 -3.20 -2.26 -13.61
C ASP A 4 -1.67 -2.22 -13.69
N GLN A 5 -1.13 -2.24 -14.91
CA GLN A 5 0.32 -2.13 -15.11
C GLN A 5 0.87 -0.80 -14.63
N LYS A 6 0.15 0.29 -14.89
CA LYS A 6 0.54 1.63 -14.47
C LYS A 6 0.67 1.70 -12.94
N PHE A 7 -0.32 1.19 -12.22
CA PHE A 7 -0.32 1.24 -10.77
C PHE A 7 0.71 0.28 -10.16
N MET A 8 0.90 -0.89 -10.77
CA MET A 8 1.98 -1.79 -10.35
C MET A 8 3.35 -1.18 -10.55
N ARG A 9 3.57 -0.49 -11.66
CA ARG A 9 4.84 0.23 -11.88
C ARG A 9 5.08 1.26 -10.80
N ARG A 10 4.04 1.99 -10.41
CA ARG A 10 4.15 2.98 -9.34
C ARG A 10 4.53 2.32 -8.01
N ALA A 11 3.91 1.20 -7.69
CA ALA A 11 4.26 0.46 -6.47
C ALA A 11 5.72 0.00 -6.51
N ILE A 12 6.19 -0.47 -7.66
CA ILE A 12 7.59 -0.89 -7.83
C ILE A 12 8.54 0.29 -7.68
N GLU A 13 8.19 1.46 -8.24
CA GLU A 13 9.02 2.67 -8.07
C GLU A 13 9.14 3.04 -6.59
N LEU A 14 8.05 2.96 -5.84
CA LEU A 14 8.07 3.24 -4.41
C LEU A 14 8.97 2.26 -3.66
N ALA A 15 8.89 0.98 -4.01
CA ALA A 15 9.73 -0.05 -3.40
C ALA A 15 11.21 0.21 -3.67
N ARG A 16 11.53 0.53 -4.92
CA ARG A 16 12.92 0.79 -5.34
C ARG A 16 13.48 2.04 -4.66
N HIS A 17 12.72 3.12 -4.66
CA HIS A 17 13.13 4.36 -4.02
C HIS A 17 13.42 4.14 -2.54
N ASN A 18 12.54 3.39 -1.87
CA ASN A 18 12.72 3.08 -0.45
C ASN A 18 13.97 2.23 -0.21
N ALA A 19 14.19 1.22 -1.04
CA ALA A 19 15.33 0.33 -0.87
C ALA A 19 16.68 1.03 -1.11
N LEU A 20 16.73 1.92 -2.10
CA LEU A 20 18.00 2.52 -2.55
C LEU A 20 18.29 3.86 -1.91
N GLU A 21 17.27 4.65 -1.57
CA GLU A 21 17.49 6.04 -1.11
C GLU A 21 16.97 6.28 0.29
N VAL A 22 15.68 6.04 0.55
CA VAL A 22 15.06 6.35 1.84
C VAL A 22 15.49 5.38 2.92
N LYS A 23 15.49 4.09 2.61
CA LYS A 23 15.90 3.01 3.51
C LYS A 23 15.11 2.98 4.83
N ALA A 24 13.81 3.28 4.72
CA ALA A 24 12.91 3.26 5.88
C ALA A 24 12.49 1.84 6.28
N GLY A 25 12.72 0.85 5.42
CA GLY A 25 12.38 -0.53 5.65
C GLY A 25 12.71 -1.37 4.43
N GLY A 26 12.10 -2.54 4.31
CA GLY A 26 12.33 -3.46 3.19
C GLY A 26 11.86 -2.92 1.85
N PRO A 27 12.22 -3.60 0.73
CA PRO A 27 11.95 -3.12 -0.63
C PRO A 27 10.52 -3.42 -1.07
N PHE A 28 9.55 -2.88 -0.37
CA PHE A 28 8.13 -3.11 -0.65
C PHE A 28 7.41 -1.78 -0.84
N GLY A 29 6.50 -1.76 -1.80
CA GLY A 29 5.67 -0.59 -2.10
C GLY A 29 4.22 -0.99 -2.30
N CYS A 30 3.32 -0.04 -2.06
CA CYS A 30 1.89 -0.27 -2.14
C CYS A 30 1.18 0.99 -2.63
N VAL A 31 0.21 0.80 -3.52
CA VAL A 31 -0.62 1.88 -4.05
C VAL A 31 -2.08 1.47 -3.89
N ILE A 32 -2.90 2.35 -3.36
CA ILE A 32 -4.34 2.12 -3.24
C ILE A 32 -5.06 3.06 -4.18
N VAL A 33 -5.94 2.50 -5.01
CA VAL A 33 -6.60 3.19 -6.11
C VAL A 33 -8.11 3.06 -5.97
N ARG A 34 -8.83 4.15 -6.25
CA ARG A 34 -10.29 4.12 -6.36
C ARG A 34 -10.71 4.98 -7.54
N ASP A 35 -11.56 4.43 -8.39
CA ASP A 35 -12.07 5.13 -9.58
C ASP A 35 -10.96 5.68 -10.47
N GLY A 36 -9.90 4.90 -10.65
CA GLY A 36 -8.80 5.27 -11.52
C GLY A 36 -7.80 6.25 -10.92
N GLU A 37 -7.99 6.65 -9.66
CA GLU A 37 -7.12 7.62 -9.00
C GLU A 37 -6.39 6.99 -7.82
N ILE A 38 -5.11 7.33 -7.70
CA ILE A 38 -4.30 6.92 -6.55
C ILE A 38 -4.73 7.76 -5.35
N ILE A 39 -5.23 7.09 -4.31
CA ILE A 39 -5.63 7.78 -3.07
C ILE A 39 -4.61 7.60 -1.95
N ALA A 40 -3.70 6.64 -2.08
CA ALA A 40 -2.62 6.46 -1.11
C ALA A 40 -1.46 5.75 -1.77
N GLU A 41 -0.25 6.14 -1.36
CA GLU A 41 1.00 5.51 -1.78
C GLU A 41 1.84 5.30 -0.54
N ALA A 42 2.53 4.16 -0.47
CA ALA A 42 3.38 3.90 0.69
C ALA A 42 4.48 2.91 0.36
N ALA A 43 5.50 2.92 1.19
CA ALA A 43 6.55 1.93 1.20
C ALA A 43 6.69 1.42 2.63
N ASN A 44 7.46 0.35 2.81
CA ASN A 44 7.68 -0.24 4.13
C ASN A 44 8.40 0.75 5.04
N GLN A 45 7.90 0.96 6.24
CA GLN A 45 8.44 1.91 7.21
C GLN A 45 8.78 1.26 8.55
N VAL A 46 8.97 -0.04 8.56
CA VAL A 46 9.25 -0.78 9.80
C VAL A 46 10.45 -0.19 10.54
N LEU A 47 11.53 0.13 9.83
CA LEU A 47 12.74 0.68 10.45
C LEU A 47 12.56 2.13 10.86
N ALA A 48 12.01 2.96 9.97
CA ALA A 48 11.86 4.39 10.23
C ALA A 48 10.91 4.66 11.39
N ASP A 49 9.81 3.92 11.45
CA ASP A 49 8.77 4.13 12.48
C ASP A 49 8.99 3.27 13.72
N ARG A 50 9.97 2.36 13.69
CA ARG A 50 10.18 1.39 14.77
C ARG A 50 8.90 0.64 15.10
N ASP A 51 8.21 0.23 14.04
CA ASP A 51 6.89 -0.41 14.13
C ASP A 51 6.91 -1.67 13.26
N PRO A 52 6.87 -2.87 13.88
CA PRO A 52 6.94 -4.11 13.12
C PRO A 52 5.72 -4.32 12.22
N THR A 53 4.64 -3.57 12.43
CA THR A 53 3.43 -3.68 11.60
C THR A 53 3.43 -2.70 10.44
N ALA A 54 4.42 -1.81 10.33
CA ALA A 54 4.44 -0.76 9.31
C ALA A 54 4.87 -1.28 7.94
N HIS A 55 4.28 -2.37 7.50
CA HIS A 55 4.40 -2.87 6.13
C HIS A 55 3.79 -1.84 5.17
N ALA A 56 4.22 -1.87 3.90
CA ALA A 56 3.74 -0.92 2.91
C ALA A 56 2.21 -0.90 2.84
N GLU A 57 1.58 -2.08 2.89
CA GLU A 57 0.12 -2.20 2.82
C GLU A 57 -0.56 -1.56 4.03
N ILE A 58 0.00 -1.75 5.22
CA ILE A 58 -0.56 -1.16 6.44
C ILE A 58 -0.43 0.37 6.40
N VAL A 59 0.74 0.88 6.01
CA VAL A 59 0.95 2.32 5.89
C VAL A 59 -0.01 2.92 4.86
N ALA A 60 -0.19 2.23 3.73
CA ALA A 60 -1.10 2.69 2.68
C ALA A 60 -2.56 2.70 3.16
N ILE A 61 -3.00 1.65 3.87
CA ILE A 61 -4.36 1.58 4.42
C ILE A 61 -4.61 2.74 5.39
N ARG A 62 -3.64 3.02 6.26
CA ARG A 62 -3.77 4.14 7.21
C ARG A 62 -3.91 5.47 6.47
N ALA A 63 -3.08 5.68 5.44
CA ALA A 63 -3.13 6.91 4.64
C ALA A 63 -4.45 7.03 3.88
N ALA A 64 -4.91 5.95 3.25
CA ALA A 64 -6.16 5.94 2.51
C ALA A 64 -7.35 6.21 3.42
N SER A 65 -7.34 5.62 4.61
CA SER A 65 -8.41 5.83 5.60
C SER A 65 -8.51 7.29 6.03
N LYS A 66 -7.37 7.95 6.18
CA LYS A 66 -7.35 9.38 6.49
C LYS A 66 -7.87 10.20 5.31
N THR A 67 -7.42 9.89 4.10
CA THR A 67 -7.82 10.62 2.89
C THR A 67 -9.32 10.51 2.67
N LEU A 68 -9.90 9.33 2.87
CA LEU A 68 -11.32 9.09 2.67
C LEU A 68 -12.16 9.36 3.93
N ASP A 69 -11.51 9.67 5.04
CA ASP A 69 -12.16 9.87 6.33
C ASP A 69 -13.09 8.71 6.67
N SER A 70 -12.57 7.48 6.52
CA SER A 70 -13.38 6.27 6.71
C SER A 70 -12.48 5.08 7.01
N HIS A 71 -12.96 4.18 7.87
CA HIS A 71 -12.27 2.91 8.10
C HIS A 71 -12.65 1.85 7.06
N VAL A 72 -13.57 2.19 6.15
CA VAL A 72 -14.02 1.30 5.08
C VAL A 72 -13.52 1.86 3.75
N LEU A 73 -12.75 1.05 3.02
CA LEU A 73 -12.15 1.44 1.75
C LEU A 73 -12.90 0.79 0.59
N GLU A 74 -14.22 0.99 0.55
CA GLU A 74 -15.05 0.45 -0.52
C GLU A 74 -14.60 0.92 -1.89
N GLY A 75 -14.62 0.01 -2.84
CA GLY A 75 -14.25 0.32 -4.21
C GLY A 75 -12.77 0.49 -4.45
N CYS A 76 -11.94 0.31 -3.41
CA CYS A 76 -10.50 0.48 -3.54
C CYS A 76 -9.84 -0.82 -3.98
N THR A 77 -8.82 -0.67 -4.83
CA THR A 77 -7.96 -1.78 -5.24
C THR A 77 -6.56 -1.52 -4.69
N VAL A 78 -5.97 -2.56 -4.11
CA VAL A 78 -4.62 -2.49 -3.53
C VAL A 78 -3.63 -3.12 -4.49
N TYR A 79 -2.61 -2.36 -4.89
CA TYR A 79 -1.50 -2.84 -5.71
C TYR A 79 -0.27 -2.93 -4.81
N THR A 80 0.28 -4.11 -4.67
CA THR A 80 1.43 -4.34 -3.81
C THR A 80 2.50 -5.14 -4.56
N THR A 81 3.77 -4.85 -4.26
CA THR A 81 4.90 -5.43 -5.00
C THR A 81 5.15 -6.89 -4.67
N GLY A 82 4.64 -7.38 -3.55
CA GLY A 82 4.76 -8.78 -3.18
C GLY A 82 3.44 -9.29 -2.69
N GLU A 83 3.32 -10.60 -2.56
CA GLU A 83 2.11 -11.17 -1.98
C GLU A 83 1.98 -10.72 -0.54
N PRO A 84 0.83 -10.14 -0.14
CA PRO A 84 0.67 -9.68 1.23
C PRO A 84 0.81 -10.81 2.24
N CYS A 85 1.44 -10.53 3.36
CA CYS A 85 1.52 -11.47 4.47
C CYS A 85 0.14 -11.63 5.11
N PRO A 86 -0.06 -12.62 6.00
CA PRO A 86 -1.37 -12.80 6.64
C PRO A 86 -1.89 -11.57 7.37
N MET A 87 -1.02 -10.79 8.00
CA MET A 87 -1.42 -9.55 8.66
C MET A 87 -1.99 -8.56 7.66
N CYS A 88 -1.33 -8.39 6.52
CA CYS A 88 -1.75 -7.43 5.50
C CYS A 88 -3.02 -7.88 4.79
N TYR A 89 -3.17 -9.16 4.51
CA TYR A 89 -4.42 -9.70 3.99
C TYR A 89 -5.57 -9.46 4.97
N ALA A 90 -5.35 -9.72 6.24
CA ALA A 90 -6.37 -9.48 7.26
C ALA A 90 -6.74 -7.99 7.35
N ALA A 91 -5.74 -7.11 7.28
CA ALA A 91 -5.98 -5.67 7.29
C ALA A 91 -6.82 -5.23 6.09
N CYS A 92 -6.51 -5.74 4.90
CA CYS A 92 -7.30 -5.44 3.70
C CYS A 92 -8.73 -5.94 3.84
N TRP A 93 -8.90 -7.11 4.43
CA TRP A 93 -10.23 -7.68 4.67
C TRP A 93 -11.05 -6.79 5.63
N TRP A 94 -10.42 -6.36 6.73
CA TRP A 94 -11.08 -5.47 7.68
C TRP A 94 -11.40 -4.10 7.05
N ALA A 95 -10.56 -3.63 6.15
CA ALA A 95 -10.77 -2.37 5.44
C ALA A 95 -11.83 -2.50 4.34
N ARG A 96 -12.25 -3.72 3.98
CA ARG A 96 -13.27 -3.98 2.97
C ARG A 96 -12.85 -3.51 1.58
N VAL A 97 -11.56 -3.66 1.23
CA VAL A 97 -11.12 -3.32 -0.12
C VAL A 97 -11.79 -4.23 -1.15
N LYS A 98 -11.94 -3.72 -2.37
CA LYS A 98 -12.58 -4.44 -3.46
C LYS A 98 -11.71 -5.58 -3.97
N SER A 99 -10.40 -5.32 -4.10
CA SER A 99 -9.46 -6.33 -4.63
C SER A 99 -8.04 -5.96 -4.25
N ILE A 100 -7.18 -6.94 -4.39
CA ILE A 100 -5.75 -6.82 -4.07
C ILE A 100 -4.92 -7.18 -5.30
#